data_9a00ff7b48c1b25a6e19435624bdc29b
#
_entry.id   9a00ff7b48c1b25a6e19435624bdc29b
#
_cell.length_a   1.000
_cell.length_b   1.000
_cell.length_c   1.000
_cell.angle_alpha   90.00
_cell.angle_beta   90.00
_cell.angle_gamma   90.00
#
_symmetry.space_group_name_H-M   'P 1'
#
loop_
_entity.id
_entity.type
_entity.pdbx_description
1 polymer ?
#
loop_
_entity_poly.entity_id
_entity_poly.type
_entity_poly.pdbx_seq_one_letter_code
_entity_poly.pdbx_strand_id
1 'polypeptide(L)'
;MALTLKDWLKLNFNQLMPVQGTATHSQYADLIVHFWTGHRIHIHLIDQTPTVRTLKKILSDNTQVGVNTLFLVDVSIMPADDKRINNHDWLQALHTLNNDRIYVYRTADDEPEIFQIHLEPVLNSHDVKVWYGPAIKFDGLRHARRTFKLRHIKGDWLVADFGAPDFWRNMDFRAARIQRERAQATFNWSQWRTFETRYSTDYTDAQTPAHSTPIGDYLTACYQLLQVERNASREDVKKAFRKQAMLYHPDTSTLSTEEADQRFKQLSAAYDYIKASNGW
;
A
#
# COMPACT_ATOMS: atom_id res chain seq x y z
N MET A 1 -7.73 -18.83 -26.26
CA MET A 1 -8.15 -17.43 -26.37
C MET A 1 -8.38 -16.94 -24.93
N ALA A 2 -7.58 -15.99 -24.44
CA ALA A 2 -7.74 -15.50 -23.07
C ALA A 2 -9.10 -14.85 -22.90
N LEU A 3 -9.79 -15.16 -21.81
CA LEU A 3 -11.12 -14.63 -21.49
C LEU A 3 -10.96 -13.13 -21.13
N THR A 4 -11.74 -12.26 -21.77
CA THR A 4 -11.71 -10.86 -21.34
C THR A 4 -12.34 -10.71 -19.95
N LEU A 5 -11.92 -9.70 -19.18
CA LEU A 5 -12.52 -9.42 -17.87
C LEU A 5 -14.05 -9.31 -17.94
N LYS A 6 -14.57 -8.63 -18.98
CA LYS A 6 -16.02 -8.46 -19.16
C LYS A 6 -16.73 -9.78 -19.41
N ASP A 7 -16.13 -10.67 -20.19
CA ASP A 7 -16.72 -11.99 -20.47
C ASP A 7 -16.63 -12.91 -19.23
N TRP A 8 -15.53 -12.85 -18.50
CA TRP A 8 -15.37 -13.54 -17.22
C TRP A 8 -16.42 -13.07 -16.19
N LEU A 9 -16.63 -11.76 -16.07
CA LEU A 9 -17.67 -11.21 -15.20
C LEU A 9 -19.06 -11.68 -15.62
N LYS A 10 -19.39 -11.65 -16.91
CA LYS A 10 -20.67 -12.17 -17.41
C LYS A 10 -20.89 -13.63 -17.03
N LEU A 11 -19.88 -14.48 -17.23
CA LEU A 11 -19.97 -15.90 -16.89
C LEU A 11 -20.26 -16.07 -15.40
N ASN A 12 -19.51 -15.40 -14.53
CA ASN A 12 -19.69 -15.52 -13.08
C ASN A 12 -21.04 -14.97 -12.62
N PHE A 13 -21.49 -13.81 -13.11
CA PHE A 13 -22.79 -13.25 -12.71
C PHE A 13 -23.96 -14.08 -13.23
N ASN A 14 -23.90 -14.62 -14.44
CA ASN A 14 -24.96 -15.44 -15.01
C ASN A 14 -25.13 -16.80 -14.30
N GLN A 15 -24.15 -17.25 -13.51
CA GLN A 15 -24.27 -18.45 -12.67
C GLN A 15 -25.02 -18.18 -11.36
N LEU A 16 -25.24 -16.94 -10.99
CA LEU A 16 -25.91 -16.59 -9.73
C LEU A 16 -27.43 -16.77 -9.88
N MET A 17 -28.05 -17.52 -8.98
CA MET A 17 -29.50 -17.77 -8.99
C MET A 17 -30.40 -16.52 -9.12
N PRO A 18 -30.10 -15.38 -8.42
CA PRO A 18 -30.97 -14.20 -8.53
C PRO A 18 -30.76 -13.40 -9.82
N VAL A 19 -29.74 -13.72 -10.64
CA VAL A 19 -29.44 -12.99 -11.87
C VAL A 19 -30.23 -13.56 -13.04
N GLN A 20 -30.96 -12.68 -13.73
CA GLN A 20 -31.69 -12.99 -14.95
C GLN A 20 -30.77 -13.02 -16.18
N GLY A 21 -29.76 -12.13 -16.19
CA GLY A 21 -28.80 -12.01 -17.28
C GLY A 21 -27.93 -10.80 -17.16
N THR A 22 -26.97 -10.71 -18.06
CA THR A 22 -26.00 -9.61 -18.12
C THR A 22 -25.95 -8.98 -19.50
N ALA A 23 -25.73 -7.66 -19.57
CA ALA A 23 -25.55 -6.92 -20.81
C ALA A 23 -24.35 -5.97 -20.70
N THR A 24 -23.71 -5.68 -21.83
CA THR A 24 -22.70 -4.63 -21.93
C THR A 24 -23.29 -3.42 -22.61
N HIS A 25 -23.09 -2.23 -22.02
CA HIS A 25 -23.56 -0.98 -22.60
C HIS A 25 -22.57 0.13 -22.36
N SER A 26 -21.75 0.44 -23.35
CA SER A 26 -20.60 1.35 -23.26
C SER A 26 -20.93 2.78 -22.84
N GLN A 27 -22.18 3.21 -22.99
CA GLN A 27 -22.58 4.59 -22.65
C GLN A 27 -22.91 4.77 -21.16
N TYR A 28 -23.43 3.73 -20.48
CA TYR A 28 -23.94 3.86 -19.11
C TYR A 28 -23.13 3.07 -18.08
N ALA A 29 -22.60 1.93 -18.48
CA ALA A 29 -21.81 1.05 -17.62
C ALA A 29 -20.98 0.08 -18.47
N ASP A 30 -19.91 -0.48 -17.90
CA ASP A 30 -19.11 -1.51 -18.54
C ASP A 30 -19.85 -2.84 -18.60
N LEU A 31 -20.62 -3.13 -17.54
CA LEU A 31 -21.47 -4.31 -17.44
C LEU A 31 -22.76 -3.95 -16.68
N ILE A 32 -23.90 -4.46 -17.15
CA ILE A 32 -25.18 -4.34 -16.48
C ILE A 32 -25.61 -5.74 -16.05
N VAL A 33 -25.96 -5.91 -14.78
CA VAL A 33 -26.51 -7.14 -14.22
C VAL A 33 -27.99 -6.93 -13.95
N HIS A 34 -28.84 -7.76 -14.55
CA HIS A 34 -30.30 -7.77 -14.38
C HIS A 34 -30.70 -8.88 -13.41
N PHE A 35 -31.54 -8.57 -12.46
CA PHE A 35 -32.10 -9.52 -11.49
C PHE A 35 -33.54 -9.88 -11.82
N TRP A 36 -33.97 -11.10 -11.51
CA TRP A 36 -35.37 -11.52 -11.63
C TRP A 36 -36.35 -10.63 -10.85
N THR A 37 -35.86 -9.97 -9.80
CA THR A 37 -36.61 -9.00 -8.99
C THR A 37 -36.83 -7.64 -9.68
N GLY A 38 -36.32 -7.45 -10.89
CA GLY A 38 -36.32 -6.18 -11.61
C GLY A 38 -35.25 -5.19 -11.21
N HIS A 39 -34.46 -5.47 -10.18
CA HIS A 39 -33.30 -4.65 -9.82
C HIS A 39 -32.19 -4.75 -10.86
N ARG A 40 -31.41 -3.69 -10.98
CA ARG A 40 -30.24 -3.63 -11.87
C ARG A 40 -29.03 -3.14 -11.12
N ILE A 41 -27.86 -3.67 -11.48
CA ILE A 41 -26.57 -3.18 -11.02
C ILE A 41 -25.75 -2.75 -12.25
N HIS A 42 -25.28 -1.52 -12.24
CA HIS A 42 -24.30 -1.01 -13.19
C HIS A 42 -22.90 -1.17 -12.59
N ILE A 43 -22.07 -1.93 -13.27
CA ILE A 43 -20.67 -2.15 -12.90
C ILE A 43 -19.80 -1.23 -13.75
N HIS A 44 -18.97 -0.44 -13.08
CA HIS A 44 -18.01 0.48 -13.69
C HIS A 44 -16.60 0.00 -13.42
N LEU A 45 -15.82 -0.23 -14.47
CA LEU A 45 -14.41 -0.59 -14.41
C LEU A 45 -13.59 0.69 -14.41
N ILE A 46 -12.75 0.87 -13.40
CA ILE A 46 -11.92 2.04 -13.20
C ILE A 46 -10.47 1.65 -13.45
N ASP A 47 -9.91 2.05 -14.59
CA ASP A 47 -8.53 1.80 -15.02
C ASP A 47 -7.63 3.06 -14.96
N GLN A 48 -8.21 4.21 -14.62
CA GLN A 48 -7.53 5.47 -14.41
C GLN A 48 -8.00 6.12 -13.12
N THR A 49 -7.12 6.88 -12.46
CA THR A 49 -7.45 7.56 -11.20
C THR A 49 -8.65 8.49 -11.36
N PRO A 50 -9.79 8.17 -10.72
CA PRO A 50 -11.00 8.96 -10.86
C PRO A 50 -10.97 10.21 -9.98
N THR A 51 -11.78 11.23 -10.32
CA THR A 51 -12.07 12.30 -9.36
C THR A 51 -13.29 11.94 -8.51
N VAL A 52 -13.35 12.46 -7.29
CA VAL A 52 -14.56 12.33 -6.44
C VAL A 52 -15.82 12.85 -7.15
N ARG A 53 -15.67 13.90 -7.95
CA ARG A 53 -16.76 14.46 -8.74
C ARG A 53 -17.30 13.47 -9.76
N THR A 54 -16.41 12.75 -10.44
CA THR A 54 -16.81 11.70 -11.41
C THR A 54 -17.55 10.56 -10.72
N LEU A 55 -17.02 10.07 -9.58
CA LEU A 55 -17.69 9.00 -8.81
C LEU A 55 -19.08 9.44 -8.35
N LYS A 56 -19.24 10.66 -7.81
CA LYS A 56 -20.53 11.20 -7.39
C LYS A 56 -21.50 11.36 -8.55
N LYS A 57 -21.03 11.79 -9.71
CA LYS A 57 -21.86 11.92 -10.89
C LYS A 57 -22.46 10.56 -11.30
N ILE A 58 -21.64 9.53 -11.41
CA ILE A 58 -22.08 8.17 -11.73
C ILE A 58 -23.11 7.66 -10.70
N LEU A 59 -22.83 7.84 -9.41
CA LEU A 59 -23.76 7.47 -8.34
C LEU A 59 -25.08 8.20 -8.42
N SER A 60 -25.07 9.50 -8.72
CA SER A 60 -26.26 10.32 -8.87
C SER A 60 -27.10 9.87 -10.07
N ASP A 61 -26.46 9.73 -11.22
CA ASP A 61 -27.12 9.35 -12.48
C ASP A 61 -27.79 7.97 -12.33
N ASN A 62 -27.08 7.00 -11.78
CA ASN A 62 -27.62 5.65 -11.55
C ASN A 62 -28.75 5.65 -10.49
N THR A 63 -28.56 6.38 -9.37
CA THR A 63 -29.56 6.44 -8.30
C THR A 63 -30.85 7.08 -8.76
N GLN A 64 -30.81 8.12 -9.61
CA GLN A 64 -31.99 8.80 -10.17
C GLN A 64 -32.86 7.86 -11.00
N VAL A 65 -32.25 6.91 -11.70
CA VAL A 65 -32.98 5.91 -12.50
C VAL A 65 -33.20 4.59 -11.76
N GLY A 66 -33.00 4.54 -10.45
CA GLY A 66 -33.27 3.38 -9.62
C GLY A 66 -32.28 2.22 -9.82
N VAL A 67 -31.04 2.50 -10.21
CA VAL A 67 -30.00 1.51 -10.50
C VAL A 67 -28.92 1.54 -9.42
N ASN A 68 -28.49 0.37 -8.98
CA ASN A 68 -27.39 0.24 -8.00
C ASN A 68 -26.04 0.31 -8.71
N THR A 69 -25.06 0.95 -8.07
CA THR A 69 -23.71 1.14 -8.62
C THR A 69 -22.70 0.25 -7.92
N LEU A 70 -21.85 -0.42 -8.70
CA LEU A 70 -20.68 -1.14 -8.23
C LEU A 70 -19.45 -0.66 -8.99
N PHE A 71 -18.41 -0.27 -8.25
CA PHE A 71 -17.11 0.10 -8.83
C PHE A 71 -16.12 -1.04 -8.64
N LEU A 72 -15.40 -1.39 -9.71
CA LEU A 72 -14.27 -2.30 -9.71
C LEU A 72 -13.04 -1.54 -10.21
N VAL A 73 -11.99 -1.52 -9.44
CA VAL A 73 -10.78 -0.74 -9.73
C VAL A 73 -9.68 -1.65 -10.27
N ASP A 74 -8.98 -1.22 -11.31
CA ASP A 74 -7.82 -1.95 -11.81
C ASP A 74 -6.70 -1.92 -10.77
N VAL A 75 -6.06 -3.07 -10.54
CA VAL A 75 -4.95 -3.19 -9.60
C VAL A 75 -3.77 -2.30 -9.99
N SER A 76 -3.60 -2.02 -11.28
CA SER A 76 -2.47 -1.21 -11.79
C SER A 76 -2.45 0.23 -11.27
N ILE A 77 -3.63 0.78 -10.92
CA ILE A 77 -3.73 2.13 -10.33
C ILE A 77 -3.78 2.12 -8.81
N MET A 78 -3.73 0.94 -8.19
CA MET A 78 -3.74 0.79 -6.73
C MET A 78 -2.32 0.76 -6.17
N PRO A 79 -2.11 1.31 -4.98
CA PRO A 79 -0.83 1.18 -4.28
C PRO A 79 -0.55 -0.28 -3.94
N ALA A 80 0.72 -0.67 -3.89
CA ALA A 80 1.11 -2.03 -3.52
C ALA A 80 0.65 -2.41 -2.11
N ASP A 81 0.50 -3.72 -1.87
CA ASP A 81 0.19 -4.26 -0.54
C ASP A 81 1.25 -3.82 0.49
N ASP A 82 0.78 -3.58 1.71
CA ASP A 82 1.59 -3.15 2.85
C ASP A 82 2.23 -1.75 2.74
N LYS A 83 1.96 -1.04 1.66
CA LYS A 83 2.48 0.31 1.45
C LYS A 83 1.72 1.33 2.31
N ARG A 84 2.47 2.25 2.90
CA ARG A 84 1.93 3.45 3.54
C ARG A 84 1.84 4.57 2.49
N ILE A 85 0.67 5.16 2.35
CA ILE A 85 0.39 6.21 1.36
C ILE A 85 -0.40 7.35 2.00
N ASN A 86 -0.34 8.52 1.36
CA ASN A 86 -1.26 9.60 1.68
C ASN A 86 -2.70 9.18 1.30
N ASN A 87 -3.65 9.50 2.16
CA ASN A 87 -5.04 9.12 1.94
C ASN A 87 -5.71 10.05 0.93
N HIS A 88 -5.84 9.60 -0.31
CA HIS A 88 -6.48 10.35 -1.39
C HIS A 88 -8.01 10.31 -1.30
N ASP A 89 -8.67 11.43 -1.56
CA ASP A 89 -10.14 11.58 -1.46
C ASP A 89 -10.91 10.52 -2.26
N TRP A 90 -10.44 10.12 -3.44
CA TRP A 90 -11.10 9.11 -4.27
C TRP A 90 -11.00 7.71 -3.68
N LEU A 91 -9.86 7.36 -3.06
CA LEU A 91 -9.70 6.11 -2.33
C LEU A 91 -10.61 6.07 -1.12
N GLN A 92 -10.66 7.16 -0.34
CA GLN A 92 -11.60 7.29 0.78
C GLN A 92 -13.05 7.16 0.34
N ALA A 93 -13.42 7.76 -0.80
CA ALA A 93 -14.77 7.69 -1.32
C ALA A 93 -15.18 6.24 -1.63
N LEU A 94 -14.35 5.49 -2.37
CA LEU A 94 -14.61 4.10 -2.71
C LEU A 94 -14.57 3.19 -1.48
N HIS A 95 -13.62 3.40 -0.57
CA HIS A 95 -13.49 2.66 0.68
C HIS A 95 -14.75 2.81 1.56
N THR A 96 -15.19 4.05 1.75
CA THR A 96 -16.41 4.34 2.51
C THR A 96 -17.66 3.78 1.84
N LEU A 97 -17.76 3.88 0.51
CA LEU A 97 -18.92 3.43 -0.27
C LEU A 97 -19.20 1.94 -0.06
N ASN A 98 -18.16 1.13 0.09
CA ASN A 98 -18.22 -0.31 0.20
C ASN A 98 -17.94 -0.83 1.62
N ASN A 99 -18.25 -0.06 2.69
CA ASN A 99 -18.03 -0.46 4.08
C ASN A 99 -16.58 -0.83 4.37
N ASP A 100 -15.70 0.14 4.26
CA ASP A 100 -14.27 0.06 4.57
C ASP A 100 -13.48 -0.92 3.67
N ARG A 101 -13.91 -1.09 2.41
CA ARG A 101 -13.17 -1.85 1.41
C ARG A 101 -13.27 -1.23 0.02
N ILE A 102 -12.31 -1.58 -0.83
CA ILE A 102 -12.31 -1.27 -2.26
C ILE A 102 -12.26 -2.61 -3.00
N TYR A 103 -13.13 -2.81 -3.97
CA TYR A 103 -13.08 -3.98 -4.84
C TYR A 103 -12.14 -3.71 -6.00
N VAL A 104 -11.18 -4.59 -6.17
CA VAL A 104 -10.10 -4.45 -7.15
C VAL A 104 -10.06 -5.69 -8.03
N TYR A 105 -9.87 -5.50 -9.33
CA TYR A 105 -9.65 -6.60 -10.25
C TYR A 105 -8.21 -6.64 -10.76
N ARG A 106 -7.76 -7.85 -11.07
CA ARG A 106 -6.50 -8.14 -11.73
C ARG A 106 -6.80 -9.05 -12.92
N THR A 107 -6.23 -8.72 -14.07
CA THR A 107 -6.20 -9.62 -15.22
C THR A 107 -4.82 -10.24 -15.26
N ALA A 108 -4.67 -11.41 -14.64
CA ALA A 108 -3.45 -12.23 -14.74
C ALA A 108 -3.54 -13.18 -15.93
N ASP A 109 -2.42 -13.82 -16.27
CA ASP A 109 -2.26 -14.59 -17.51
C ASP A 109 -3.26 -15.73 -17.72
N ASP A 110 -3.86 -16.28 -16.66
CA ASP A 110 -4.78 -17.41 -16.72
C ASP A 110 -6.25 -17.02 -16.52
N GLU A 111 -6.61 -16.35 -15.44
CA GLU A 111 -7.99 -15.94 -15.17
C GLU A 111 -8.07 -14.59 -14.44
N PRO A 112 -9.07 -13.73 -14.77
CA PRO A 112 -9.34 -12.52 -14.00
C PRO A 112 -9.71 -12.85 -12.55
N GLU A 113 -9.27 -12.03 -11.62
CA GLU A 113 -9.53 -12.16 -10.19
C GLU A 113 -10.07 -10.86 -9.62
N ILE A 114 -11.05 -10.94 -8.71
CA ILE A 114 -11.49 -9.80 -7.91
C ILE A 114 -11.14 -10.06 -6.45
N PHE A 115 -10.54 -9.07 -5.81
CA PHE A 115 -10.18 -9.11 -4.39
C PHE A 115 -10.51 -7.79 -3.70
N GLN A 116 -10.35 -7.75 -2.39
CA GLN A 116 -10.64 -6.58 -1.58
C GLN A 116 -9.35 -5.89 -1.14
N ILE A 117 -9.42 -4.57 -1.03
CA ILE A 117 -8.39 -3.76 -0.38
C ILE A 117 -9.03 -3.01 0.78
N HIS A 118 -8.36 -3.02 1.94
CA HIS A 118 -8.69 -2.20 3.09
C HIS A 118 -7.62 -1.13 3.31
N LEU A 119 -8.05 0.06 3.71
CA LEU A 119 -7.18 1.18 4.06
C LEU A 119 -7.21 1.37 5.58
N GLU A 120 -6.17 0.95 6.28
CA GLU A 120 -6.07 1.10 7.72
C GLU A 120 -5.45 2.46 8.07
N PRO A 121 -6.14 3.31 8.86
CA PRO A 121 -5.59 4.60 9.28
C PRO A 121 -4.32 4.42 10.11
N VAL A 122 -3.29 5.24 9.84
CA VAL A 122 -2.06 5.28 10.63
C VAL A 122 -2.22 6.29 11.76
N LEU A 123 -1.97 5.86 13.00
CA LEU A 123 -2.08 6.71 14.19
C LEU A 123 -1.23 7.98 14.04
N ASN A 124 -1.81 9.13 14.41
CA ASN A 124 -1.19 10.44 14.37
C ASN A 124 -0.67 10.88 12.97
N SER A 125 -1.32 10.39 11.91
CA SER A 125 -0.98 10.73 10.53
C SER A 125 -2.25 10.80 9.67
N HIS A 126 -2.17 11.53 8.55
CA HIS A 126 -3.19 11.48 7.50
C HIS A 126 -2.99 10.32 6.52
N ASP A 127 -1.97 9.49 6.75
CA ASP A 127 -1.68 8.37 5.89
C ASP A 127 -2.54 7.14 6.25
N VAL A 128 -2.63 6.26 5.28
CA VAL A 128 -3.25 4.94 5.43
C VAL A 128 -2.27 3.85 5.01
N LYS A 129 -2.38 2.69 5.63
CA LYS A 129 -1.68 1.48 5.24
C LYS A 129 -2.61 0.63 4.38
N VAL A 130 -2.12 0.18 3.25
CA VAL A 130 -2.89 -0.59 2.26
C VAL A 130 -2.82 -2.08 2.59
N TRP A 131 -3.96 -2.73 2.72
CA TRP A 131 -4.06 -4.16 3.01
C TRP A 131 -4.84 -4.86 1.90
N TYR A 132 -4.18 -5.80 1.23
CA TYR A 132 -4.77 -6.67 0.23
C TYR A 132 -5.39 -7.89 0.90
N GLY A 133 -6.65 -8.12 0.62
CA GLY A 133 -7.40 -9.26 1.13
C GLY A 133 -7.44 -10.44 0.15
N PRO A 134 -8.16 -11.50 0.52
CA PRO A 134 -8.35 -12.66 -0.35
C PRO A 134 -9.25 -12.32 -1.55
N ALA A 135 -9.20 -13.18 -2.58
CA ALA A 135 -10.15 -13.20 -3.66
C ALA A 135 -11.59 -13.35 -3.12
N ILE A 136 -12.53 -12.64 -3.75
CA ILE A 136 -13.93 -12.66 -3.34
C ILE A 136 -14.71 -13.73 -4.09
N LYS A 137 -15.80 -14.20 -3.46
CA LYS A 137 -16.80 -15.02 -4.11
C LYS A 137 -17.98 -14.15 -4.57
N PHE A 138 -18.63 -14.54 -5.66
CA PHE A 138 -19.74 -13.78 -6.24
C PHE A 138 -21.08 -14.06 -5.55
N ASP A 139 -21.18 -15.12 -4.76
CA ASP A 139 -22.41 -15.62 -4.12
C ASP A 139 -23.05 -14.65 -3.10
N GLY A 140 -22.30 -13.67 -2.63
CA GLY A 140 -22.74 -12.69 -1.63
C GLY A 140 -23.21 -11.35 -2.19
N LEU A 141 -23.45 -11.23 -3.50
CA LEU A 141 -23.82 -9.96 -4.14
C LEU A 141 -25.07 -9.34 -3.50
N ARG A 142 -24.94 -8.11 -3.01
CA ARG A 142 -25.99 -7.35 -2.30
C ARG A 142 -26.18 -6.00 -2.94
N HIS A 143 -27.37 -5.44 -2.78
CA HIS A 143 -27.68 -4.08 -3.20
C HIS A 143 -28.53 -3.38 -2.14
N ALA A 144 -28.29 -2.10 -1.91
CA ALA A 144 -29.01 -1.31 -0.93
C ALA A 144 -28.93 0.19 -1.23
N ARG A 145 -29.91 0.94 -0.72
CA ARG A 145 -29.80 2.39 -0.58
C ARG A 145 -29.02 2.69 0.70
N ARG A 146 -27.98 3.52 0.60
CA ARG A 146 -27.13 3.91 1.74
C ARG A 146 -26.93 5.42 1.79
N THR A 147 -27.02 5.97 2.99
CA THR A 147 -26.79 7.40 3.25
C THR A 147 -25.38 7.61 3.79
N PHE A 148 -24.62 8.46 3.13
CA PHE A 148 -23.23 8.79 3.50
C PHE A 148 -23.13 10.23 3.98
N LYS A 149 -22.48 10.45 5.13
CA LYS A 149 -22.29 11.77 5.76
C LYS A 149 -20.91 12.38 5.49
N LEU A 150 -19.92 11.55 5.13
CA LEU A 150 -18.54 12.00 4.91
C LEU A 150 -18.43 12.89 3.67
N ARG A 151 -17.68 13.99 3.79
CA ARG A 151 -17.57 15.08 2.79
C ARG A 151 -17.32 14.55 1.36
N HIS A 152 -16.38 13.63 1.21
CA HIS A 152 -15.94 13.12 -0.10
C HIS A 152 -16.99 12.24 -0.79
N ILE A 153 -17.98 11.66 -0.05
CA ILE A 153 -19.02 10.80 -0.64
C ILE A 153 -20.44 11.15 -0.16
N LYS A 154 -20.60 12.32 0.49
CA LYS A 154 -21.91 12.74 1.04
C LYS A 154 -23.03 12.62 0.01
N GLY A 155 -24.08 11.92 0.38
CA GLY A 155 -25.28 11.69 -0.45
C GLY A 155 -26.05 10.46 -0.03
N ASP A 156 -27.14 10.21 -0.73
CA ASP A 156 -28.00 9.03 -0.58
C ASP A 156 -27.97 8.23 -1.89
N TRP A 157 -27.27 7.10 -1.90
CA TRP A 157 -26.90 6.39 -3.11
C TRP A 157 -27.43 4.95 -3.11
N LEU A 158 -27.85 4.47 -4.28
CA LEU A 158 -28.07 3.06 -4.54
C LEU A 158 -26.73 2.40 -4.89
N VAL A 159 -26.28 1.51 -4.02
CA VAL A 159 -24.96 0.85 -4.14
C VAL A 159 -25.12 -0.67 -4.11
N ALA A 160 -24.17 -1.34 -4.72
CA ALA A 160 -24.02 -2.79 -4.62
C ALA A 160 -22.66 -3.15 -4.05
N ASP A 161 -22.57 -4.26 -3.34
CA ASP A 161 -21.34 -4.85 -2.85
C ASP A 161 -21.40 -6.39 -2.90
N PHE A 162 -20.25 -7.05 -2.84
CA PHE A 162 -20.19 -8.52 -2.88
C PHE A 162 -20.47 -9.18 -1.52
N GLY A 163 -20.77 -8.42 -0.49
CA GLY A 163 -21.04 -8.99 0.84
C GLY A 163 -19.89 -9.76 1.46
N ALA A 164 -18.69 -9.55 0.94
CA ALA A 164 -17.50 -10.25 1.40
C ALA A 164 -17.20 -9.93 2.88
N PRO A 165 -16.61 -10.87 3.66
CA PRO A 165 -16.29 -10.64 5.06
C PRO A 165 -15.19 -9.58 5.24
N ASP A 166 -15.16 -8.96 6.42
CA ASP A 166 -14.15 -7.97 6.82
C ASP A 166 -12.82 -8.67 7.15
N PHE A 167 -12.06 -9.07 6.12
CA PHE A 167 -10.82 -9.85 6.27
C PHE A 167 -9.81 -9.18 7.22
N TRP A 168 -9.76 -7.85 7.24
CA TRP A 168 -8.86 -7.08 8.10
C TRP A 168 -9.23 -7.16 9.60
N ARG A 169 -10.42 -7.63 9.95
CA ARG A 169 -10.85 -7.90 11.33
C ARG A 169 -10.55 -9.32 11.77
N ASN A 170 -10.20 -10.21 10.83
CA ASN A 170 -9.87 -11.59 11.13
C ASN A 170 -8.54 -11.66 11.90
N MET A 171 -8.54 -12.31 13.06
CA MET A 171 -7.39 -12.43 13.95
C MET A 171 -6.24 -13.19 13.31
N ASP A 172 -6.52 -14.26 12.57
CA ASP A 172 -5.50 -15.08 11.91
C ASP A 172 -4.83 -14.31 10.77
N PHE A 173 -5.61 -13.54 10.00
CA PHE A 173 -5.09 -12.67 8.96
C PHE A 173 -4.15 -11.60 9.55
N ARG A 174 -4.57 -10.94 10.65
CA ARG A 174 -3.75 -9.93 11.33
C ARG A 174 -2.48 -10.54 11.91
N ALA A 175 -2.58 -11.71 12.54
CA ALA A 175 -1.44 -12.42 13.11
C ALA A 175 -0.42 -12.82 12.03
N ALA A 176 -0.89 -13.39 10.92
CA ALA A 176 -0.04 -13.76 9.79
C ALA A 176 0.68 -12.54 9.19
N ARG A 177 0.00 -11.39 9.11
CA ARG A 177 0.58 -10.13 8.64
C ARG A 177 1.66 -9.61 9.57
N ILE A 178 1.39 -9.57 10.88
CA ILE A 178 2.39 -9.18 11.90
C ILE A 178 3.62 -10.09 11.83
N GLN A 179 3.42 -11.41 11.62
CA GLN A 179 4.52 -12.35 11.45
C GLN A 179 5.35 -12.05 10.20
N ARG A 180 4.72 -11.72 9.07
CA ARG A 180 5.41 -11.31 7.83
C ARG A 180 6.24 -10.04 8.05
N GLU A 181 5.66 -9.02 8.68
CA GLU A 181 6.36 -7.77 9.01
C GLU A 181 7.58 -8.02 9.91
N ARG A 182 7.42 -8.89 10.93
CA ARG A 182 8.54 -9.30 11.81
C ARG A 182 9.60 -10.08 11.05
N ALA A 183 9.21 -11.01 10.18
CA ALA A 183 10.12 -11.79 9.36
C ALA A 183 10.90 -10.89 8.37
N GLN A 184 10.23 -9.94 7.73
CA GLN A 184 10.89 -8.95 6.86
C GLN A 184 11.84 -8.06 7.64
N ALA A 185 11.44 -7.58 8.82
CA ALA A 185 12.30 -6.79 9.68
C ALA A 185 13.53 -7.60 10.15
N THR A 186 13.35 -8.89 10.46
CA THR A 186 14.44 -9.80 10.87
C THR A 186 15.35 -10.13 9.68
N PHE A 187 14.77 -10.33 8.48
CA PHE A 187 15.53 -10.57 7.25
C PHE A 187 16.39 -9.35 6.89
N ASN A 188 15.82 -8.17 6.91
CA ASN A 188 16.59 -6.94 6.73
C ASN A 188 17.69 -6.80 7.77
N TRP A 189 17.47 -7.21 9.02
CA TRP A 189 18.49 -7.22 10.06
C TRP A 189 19.63 -8.23 9.82
N SER A 190 19.31 -9.43 9.31
CA SER A 190 20.33 -10.45 8.99
C SER A 190 21.19 -10.04 7.81
N GLN A 191 20.60 -9.47 6.77
CA GLN A 191 21.30 -8.88 5.63
C GLN A 191 22.21 -7.72 6.08
N TRP A 192 21.70 -6.84 6.97
CA TRP A 192 22.47 -5.77 7.57
C TRP A 192 23.69 -6.28 8.34
N ARG A 193 23.55 -7.32 9.14
CA ARG A 193 24.66 -7.90 9.90
C ARG A 193 25.71 -8.52 8.98
N THR A 194 25.30 -9.19 7.91
CA THR A 194 26.19 -9.75 6.90
C THR A 194 26.93 -8.66 6.12
N PHE A 195 26.24 -7.55 5.84
CA PHE A 195 26.81 -6.38 5.20
C PHE A 195 27.82 -5.67 6.12
N GLU A 196 27.46 -5.43 7.38
CA GLU A 196 28.35 -4.87 8.41
C GLU A 196 29.63 -5.71 8.58
N THR A 197 29.50 -7.05 8.61
CA THR A 197 30.65 -7.96 8.73
C THR A 197 31.52 -7.95 7.47
N ARG A 198 30.93 -7.82 6.29
CA ARG A 198 31.69 -7.82 5.01
C ARG A 198 32.49 -6.53 4.82
N TYR A 199 31.98 -5.38 5.26
CA TYR A 199 32.66 -4.08 5.11
C TYR A 199 33.55 -3.71 6.28
N SER A 200 33.37 -4.26 7.49
CA SER A 200 34.27 -4.05 8.62
C SER A 200 35.57 -4.83 8.50
N THR A 201 35.57 -5.96 7.77
CA THR A 201 36.79 -6.76 7.54
C THR A 201 37.71 -6.17 6.46
N ASP A 202 37.19 -5.41 5.51
CA ASP A 202 38.02 -4.80 4.44
C ASP A 202 38.72 -3.50 4.88
N TYR A 203 38.41 -2.96 6.06
CA TYR A 203 38.92 -1.67 6.51
C TYR A 203 40.14 -1.75 7.45
N THR A 204 40.64 -2.93 7.79
CA THR A 204 41.82 -3.08 8.64
C THR A 204 43.14 -2.87 7.91
N ASP A 205 43.14 -2.70 6.56
CA ASP A 205 44.37 -2.57 5.76
C ASP A 205 44.49 -1.27 4.94
N ALA A 206 43.58 -0.30 5.06
CA ALA A 206 43.71 0.97 4.37
C ALA A 206 44.22 2.05 5.31
N GLN A 207 45.47 2.42 5.08
CA GLN A 207 46.24 3.51 5.65
C GLN A 207 45.38 4.70 6.09
N THR A 208 45.40 4.97 7.40
CA THR A 208 44.91 6.20 8.02
C THR A 208 45.65 7.39 7.38
N PRO A 209 44.95 8.36 6.74
CA PRO A 209 45.62 9.60 6.39
C PRO A 209 46.01 10.32 7.70
N ALA A 210 47.27 10.48 7.94
CA ALA A 210 47.82 11.28 9.03
C ALA A 210 47.48 12.77 8.75
N HIS A 211 46.27 13.18 9.08
CA HIS A 211 45.95 14.59 9.30
C HIS A 211 45.69 14.80 10.78
N SER A 212 46.60 15.52 11.41
CA SER A 212 46.58 16.01 12.78
C SER A 212 45.45 17.03 12.99
N THR A 213 44.20 16.56 12.98
CA THR A 213 43.08 17.28 13.57
C THR A 213 42.97 16.87 15.04
N PRO A 214 42.71 17.80 15.96
CA PRO A 214 42.51 17.47 17.37
C PRO A 214 41.39 16.44 17.51
N ILE A 215 41.63 15.40 18.31
CA ILE A 215 40.70 14.25 18.50
C ILE A 215 39.26 14.68 18.83
N GLY A 216 39.11 15.88 19.45
CA GLY A 216 37.80 16.46 19.76
C GLY A 216 36.95 16.91 18.54
N ASP A 217 37.62 17.34 17.48
CA ASP A 217 36.93 17.85 16.27
C ASP A 217 36.41 16.70 15.37
N TYR A 218 37.19 15.61 15.28
CA TYR A 218 36.80 14.47 14.46
C TYR A 218 35.58 13.72 15.06
N LEU A 219 35.55 13.54 16.37
CA LEU A 219 34.39 12.95 17.06
C LEU A 219 33.13 13.81 16.86
N THR A 220 33.26 15.13 16.95
CA THR A 220 32.16 16.06 16.71
C THR A 220 31.67 15.98 15.27
N ALA A 221 32.58 15.88 14.31
CA ALA A 221 32.22 15.69 12.88
C ALA A 221 31.47 14.36 12.64
N CYS A 222 31.85 13.28 13.35
CA CYS A 222 31.11 12.00 13.28
C CYS A 222 29.68 12.12 13.79
N TYR A 223 29.43 12.81 14.90
CA TYR A 223 28.09 13.07 15.42
C TYR A 223 27.27 13.95 14.45
N GLN A 224 27.90 14.98 13.86
CA GLN A 224 27.23 15.82 12.83
C GLN A 224 26.87 15.03 11.57
N LEU A 225 27.75 14.12 11.12
CA LEU A 225 27.47 13.26 9.96
C LEU A 225 26.26 12.36 10.19
N LEU A 226 26.08 11.87 11.41
CA LEU A 226 24.89 11.10 11.81
C LEU A 226 23.68 11.98 12.13
N GLN A 227 23.82 13.32 12.08
CA GLN A 227 22.77 14.29 12.42
C GLN A 227 22.21 14.11 13.84
N VAL A 228 23.08 13.89 14.80
CA VAL A 228 22.76 13.80 16.23
C VAL A 228 23.68 14.70 17.08
N GLU A 229 23.22 15.06 18.24
CA GLU A 229 24.00 15.84 19.19
C GLU A 229 25.11 14.99 19.82
N ARG A 230 26.19 15.64 20.24
CA ARG A 230 27.37 14.95 20.85
C ARG A 230 27.02 14.19 22.13
N ASN A 231 25.98 14.60 22.84
CA ASN A 231 25.48 13.98 24.06
C ASN A 231 24.37 12.94 23.80
N ALA A 232 24.10 12.60 22.54
CA ALA A 232 23.08 11.63 22.17
C ALA A 232 23.34 10.26 22.80
N SER A 233 22.26 9.61 23.24
CA SER A 233 22.35 8.27 23.82
C SER A 233 22.81 7.24 22.78
N ARG A 234 23.33 6.11 23.25
CA ARG A 234 23.68 4.96 22.37
C ARG A 234 22.52 4.56 21.45
N GLU A 235 21.30 4.61 21.96
CA GLU A 235 20.12 4.25 21.20
C GLU A 235 19.77 5.29 20.14
N ASP A 236 19.94 6.57 20.44
CA ASP A 236 19.70 7.66 19.49
C ASP A 236 20.73 7.63 18.36
N VAL A 237 22.01 7.43 18.67
CA VAL A 237 23.09 7.27 17.68
C VAL A 237 22.81 6.08 16.78
N LYS A 238 22.41 4.94 17.35
CA LYS A 238 22.04 3.74 16.60
C LYS A 238 20.82 3.95 15.70
N LYS A 239 19.82 4.68 16.20
CA LYS A 239 18.59 5.03 15.44
C LYS A 239 18.91 5.98 14.30
N ALA A 240 19.73 6.99 14.53
CA ALA A 240 20.17 7.94 13.52
C ALA A 240 21.00 7.28 12.43
N PHE A 241 21.97 6.45 12.81
CA PHE A 241 22.74 5.65 11.85
C PHE A 241 21.83 4.81 10.96
N ARG A 242 20.87 4.08 11.52
CA ARG A 242 19.91 3.29 10.74
C ARG A 242 19.12 4.14 9.74
N LYS A 243 18.64 5.31 10.19
CA LYS A 243 17.88 6.23 9.35
C LYS A 243 18.72 6.73 8.16
N GLN A 244 19.95 7.15 8.41
CA GLN A 244 20.87 7.64 7.37
C GLN A 244 21.30 6.52 6.42
N ALA A 245 21.56 5.36 6.96
CA ALA A 245 21.98 4.19 6.22
C ALA A 245 20.88 3.69 5.25
N MET A 246 19.59 3.78 5.64
CA MET A 246 18.47 3.51 4.71
C MET A 246 18.38 4.53 3.57
N LEU A 247 18.72 5.80 3.82
CA LEU A 247 18.71 6.86 2.81
C LEU A 247 19.81 6.67 1.75
N TYR A 248 20.96 6.11 2.16
CA TYR A 248 22.13 5.93 1.30
C TYR A 248 22.40 4.46 0.96
N HIS A 249 21.41 3.58 1.11
CA HIS A 249 21.55 2.19 0.70
C HIS A 249 21.62 2.09 -0.82
N PRO A 250 22.59 1.35 -1.43
CA PRO A 250 22.75 1.27 -2.88
C PRO A 250 21.49 0.79 -3.63
N ASP A 251 20.65 -0.06 -3.00
CA ASP A 251 19.42 -0.57 -3.62
C ASP A 251 18.20 0.36 -3.49
N THR A 252 18.24 1.34 -2.58
CA THR A 252 17.05 2.17 -2.27
C THR A 252 17.30 3.67 -2.37
N SER A 253 18.56 4.08 -2.53
CA SER A 253 18.96 5.48 -2.66
C SER A 253 18.54 6.05 -4.01
N THR A 254 18.18 7.35 -4.02
CA THR A 254 17.97 8.14 -5.25
C THR A 254 19.28 8.65 -5.87
N LEU A 255 20.42 8.43 -5.19
CA LEU A 255 21.77 8.78 -5.68
C LEU A 255 22.30 7.70 -6.62
N SER A 256 23.36 8.03 -7.36
CA SER A 256 24.09 7.01 -8.10
C SER A 256 24.65 5.94 -7.16
N THR A 257 24.80 4.70 -7.63
CA THR A 257 25.30 3.58 -6.81
C THR A 257 26.65 3.90 -6.19
N GLU A 258 27.53 4.62 -6.89
CA GLU A 258 28.86 5.00 -6.43
C GLU A 258 28.80 6.07 -5.32
N GLU A 259 27.93 7.08 -5.47
CA GLU A 259 27.73 8.13 -4.45
C GLU A 259 27.05 7.56 -3.19
N ALA A 260 26.08 6.68 -3.37
CA ALA A 260 25.41 6.00 -2.28
C ALA A 260 26.40 5.15 -1.47
N ASP A 261 27.26 4.38 -2.14
CA ASP A 261 28.29 3.54 -1.52
C ASP A 261 29.33 4.39 -0.75
N GLN A 262 29.81 5.49 -1.35
CA GLN A 262 30.72 6.41 -0.66
C GLN A 262 30.11 7.04 0.61
N ARG A 263 28.87 7.52 0.51
CA ARG A 263 28.15 8.09 1.67
C ARG A 263 27.91 7.05 2.75
N PHE A 264 27.54 5.85 2.35
CA PHE A 264 27.33 4.75 3.28
C PHE A 264 28.64 4.38 4.03
N LYS A 265 29.77 4.29 3.34
CA LYS A 265 31.09 4.04 3.95
C LYS A 265 31.46 5.11 4.98
N GLN A 266 31.22 6.39 4.66
CA GLN A 266 31.44 7.50 5.58
C GLN A 266 30.59 7.40 6.84
N LEU A 267 29.30 7.03 6.70
CA LEU A 267 28.37 6.85 7.83
C LEU A 267 28.78 5.67 8.72
N SER A 268 29.19 4.56 8.12
CA SER A 268 29.68 3.38 8.87
C SER A 268 30.93 3.69 9.66
N ALA A 269 31.93 4.34 9.05
CA ALA A 269 33.16 4.75 9.71
C ALA A 269 32.89 5.72 10.89
N ALA A 270 31.96 6.67 10.70
CA ALA A 270 31.58 7.61 11.76
C ALA A 270 30.89 6.90 12.94
N TYR A 271 29.97 5.96 12.64
CA TYR A 271 29.30 5.17 13.68
C TYR A 271 30.27 4.31 14.49
N ASP A 272 31.20 3.61 13.81
CA ASP A 272 32.19 2.77 14.47
C ASP A 272 33.16 3.61 15.31
N TYR A 273 33.53 4.79 14.86
CA TYR A 273 34.37 5.70 15.61
C TYR A 273 33.68 6.22 16.88
N ILE A 274 32.39 6.61 16.78
CA ILE A 274 31.59 7.02 17.95
C ILE A 274 31.48 5.86 18.95
N LYS A 275 31.23 4.66 18.46
CA LYS A 275 31.10 3.44 19.25
C LYS A 275 32.42 3.15 20.02
N ALA A 276 33.52 3.19 19.31
CA ALA A 276 34.85 2.98 19.92
C ALA A 276 35.20 4.07 20.96
N SER A 277 34.92 5.34 20.66
CA SER A 277 35.19 6.48 21.54
C SER A 277 34.36 6.49 22.82
N ASN A 278 33.15 5.91 22.79
CA ASN A 278 32.25 5.83 23.96
C ASN A 278 32.28 4.45 24.66
N GLY A 279 33.07 3.50 24.19
CA GLY A 279 33.17 2.15 24.78
C GLY A 279 31.89 1.30 24.63
N TRP A 280 31.17 1.43 23.51
CA TRP A 280 29.88 0.74 23.28
C TRP A 280 30.04 -0.55 22.49
#